data_4222d49a84c285c92ec855e50ece5e74
#
_entry.id   4222d49a84c285c92ec855e50ece5e74
#
_cell.length_a   1.000
_cell.length_b   1.000
_cell.length_c   1.000
_cell.angle_alpha   90.00
_cell.angle_beta   90.00
_cell.angle_gamma   90.00
#
_symmetry.space_group_name_H-M   'P 1'
#
loop_
_entity.id
_entity.type
_entity.pdbx_description
1 polymer ?
#
loop_
_entity_poly.entity_id
_entity_poly.type
_entity_poly.pdbx_seq_one_letter_code
_entity_poly.pdbx_strand_id
1 'polypeptide(L)'
;MPFVFKSLALLLSISVGVAADKETPFKAAPAASYASHQSNAQITIGVDAYVTVDKVKLAFGKLEPNQFGILPVLVVIQNDSGKAIRLDRLKAEYLGPNHDRIEATPAKDVRYLNPPRRPGAIDGPGGKVKVLKSKKNPLDEWEIEGRALTALMLPPGQSASGFFYFQTGLQHAATIYLSGLYEAGTGKEIFYFELPLD
;
A
#
# COMPACT_ATOMS: atom_id res chain seq x y z
N MET A 1 -34.94 -60.84 40.12
CA MET A 1 -34.00 -60.46 39.07
C MET A 1 -34.00 -58.96 39.00
N PRO A 2 -32.92 -58.26 39.45
CA PRO A 2 -32.83 -56.82 39.32
C PRO A 2 -32.04 -56.44 38.07
N PHE A 3 -32.62 -55.60 37.26
CA PHE A 3 -31.99 -54.98 36.10
C PHE A 3 -31.05 -53.84 36.54
N VAL A 4 -29.79 -54.00 36.22
CA VAL A 4 -28.75 -52.95 36.44
C VAL A 4 -28.68 -52.06 35.21
N PHE A 5 -29.15 -50.80 35.33
CA PHE A 5 -28.95 -49.75 34.34
C PHE A 5 -27.52 -49.22 34.48
N LYS A 6 -26.67 -49.48 33.48
CA LYS A 6 -25.37 -48.80 33.33
C LYS A 6 -25.56 -47.47 32.61
N SER A 7 -25.48 -46.37 33.35
CA SER A 7 -25.40 -45.02 32.78
C SER A 7 -24.03 -44.81 32.10
N LEU A 8 -24.07 -44.65 30.79
CA LEU A 8 -22.91 -44.27 30.00
C LEU A 8 -22.84 -42.73 29.93
N ALA A 9 -21.94 -42.12 30.69
CA ALA A 9 -21.69 -40.68 30.64
C ALA A 9 -20.85 -40.33 29.39
N LEU A 10 -21.48 -39.69 28.43
CA LEU A 10 -20.86 -39.17 27.22
C LEU A 10 -20.17 -37.82 27.54
N LEU A 11 -18.85 -37.83 27.69
CA LEU A 11 -18.03 -36.62 27.83
C LEU A 11 -17.91 -35.91 26.47
N LEU A 12 -18.68 -34.82 26.30
CA LEU A 12 -18.58 -33.94 25.13
C LEU A 12 -17.40 -32.99 25.31
N SER A 13 -16.28 -33.28 24.70
CA SER A 13 -15.12 -32.39 24.66
C SER A 13 -15.38 -31.28 23.64
N ILE A 14 -15.64 -30.06 24.13
CA ILE A 14 -15.73 -28.85 23.32
C ILE A 14 -14.32 -28.38 23.02
N SER A 15 -13.82 -28.68 21.82
CA SER A 15 -12.59 -28.08 21.30
C SER A 15 -12.91 -26.66 20.87
N VAL A 16 -12.50 -25.68 21.68
CA VAL A 16 -12.45 -24.26 21.29
C VAL A 16 -11.38 -24.10 20.23
N GLY A 17 -11.78 -24.14 18.97
CA GLY A 17 -10.90 -23.78 17.85
C GLY A 17 -10.57 -22.30 17.95
N VAL A 18 -9.33 -21.96 18.28
CA VAL A 18 -8.79 -20.62 18.10
C VAL A 18 -8.77 -20.39 16.59
N ALA A 19 -9.75 -19.63 16.08
CA ALA A 19 -9.69 -19.11 14.73
C ALA A 19 -8.51 -18.13 14.67
N ALA A 20 -7.42 -18.54 14.03
CA ALA A 20 -6.37 -17.61 13.63
C ALA A 20 -7.06 -16.58 12.72
N ASP A 21 -7.03 -15.30 13.09
CA ASP A 21 -7.45 -14.20 12.23
C ASP A 21 -6.67 -14.31 10.93
N LYS A 22 -7.31 -14.85 9.89
CA LYS A 22 -6.80 -14.74 8.53
C LYS A 22 -6.89 -13.27 8.18
N GLU A 23 -5.75 -12.58 8.18
CA GLU A 23 -5.67 -11.23 7.62
C GLU A 23 -6.31 -11.25 6.24
N THR A 24 -7.45 -10.58 6.11
CA THR A 24 -8.12 -10.45 4.80
C THR A 24 -7.19 -9.65 3.89
N PRO A 25 -6.85 -10.18 2.70
CA PRO A 25 -5.96 -9.46 1.81
C PRO A 25 -6.57 -8.10 1.48
N PHE A 26 -5.76 -7.04 1.55
CA PHE A 26 -6.18 -5.70 1.18
C PHE A 26 -6.76 -5.71 -0.25
N LYS A 27 -7.95 -5.17 -0.43
CA LYS A 27 -8.61 -5.05 -1.72
C LYS A 27 -9.11 -3.61 -1.87
N ALA A 28 -8.64 -2.92 -2.92
CA ALA A 28 -9.14 -1.60 -3.27
C ALA A 28 -10.61 -1.66 -3.72
N ALA A 29 -11.35 -0.59 -3.45
CA ALA A 29 -12.69 -0.38 -3.97
C ALA A 29 -12.64 0.03 -5.46
N PRO A 30 -13.76 0.04 -6.20
CA PRO A 30 -13.81 0.55 -7.57
C PRO A 30 -13.35 2.02 -7.65
N ALA A 31 -12.65 2.41 -8.74
CA ALA A 31 -12.07 3.76 -8.89
C ALA A 31 -13.08 4.89 -8.68
N ALA A 32 -14.29 4.77 -9.22
CA ALA A 32 -15.35 5.77 -9.11
C ALA A 32 -15.97 5.89 -7.70
N SER A 33 -15.67 4.99 -6.77
CA SER A 33 -16.20 5.03 -5.41
C SER A 33 -15.37 5.91 -4.46
N TYR A 34 -14.19 6.33 -4.88
CA TYR A 34 -13.37 7.25 -4.09
C TYR A 34 -13.88 8.68 -4.20
N ALA A 35 -13.80 9.45 -3.11
CA ALA A 35 -14.22 10.85 -3.10
C ALA A 35 -13.42 11.65 -4.15
N SER A 36 -12.13 11.39 -4.25
CA SER A 36 -11.27 11.95 -5.29
C SER A 36 -11.14 10.97 -6.45
N HIS A 37 -11.86 11.22 -7.53
CA HIS A 37 -11.77 10.45 -8.77
C HIS A 37 -11.97 11.36 -9.98
N GLN A 38 -11.39 10.98 -11.10
CA GLN A 38 -11.49 11.67 -12.38
C GLN A 38 -11.62 10.65 -13.52
N SER A 39 -12.48 10.94 -14.48
CA SER A 39 -12.63 10.13 -15.71
C SER A 39 -12.24 10.92 -16.93
N ASN A 40 -11.38 10.34 -17.77
CA ASN A 40 -10.96 10.89 -19.06
C ASN A 40 -10.74 9.74 -20.06
N ALA A 41 -11.21 9.90 -21.29
CA ALA A 41 -11.11 8.87 -22.35
C ALA A 41 -11.59 7.49 -21.91
N GLN A 42 -12.66 7.40 -21.10
CA GLN A 42 -13.21 6.17 -20.51
C GLN A 42 -12.20 5.42 -19.61
N ILE A 43 -11.24 6.15 -19.06
CA ILE A 43 -10.37 5.68 -17.99
C ILE A 43 -10.75 6.47 -16.74
N THR A 44 -11.09 5.75 -15.69
CA THR A 44 -11.41 6.33 -14.40
C THR A 44 -10.27 6.06 -13.43
N ILE A 45 -9.76 7.12 -12.81
CA ILE A 45 -8.75 7.01 -11.75
C ILE A 45 -9.36 7.53 -10.45
N GLY A 46 -9.28 6.72 -9.41
CA GLY A 46 -9.60 7.09 -8.04
C GLY A 46 -8.35 7.07 -7.19
N VAL A 47 -8.24 8.02 -6.25
CA VAL A 47 -7.10 8.14 -5.35
C VAL A 47 -7.55 8.31 -3.91
N ASP A 48 -6.70 7.88 -2.98
CA ASP A 48 -6.94 8.04 -1.55
C ASP A 48 -5.62 8.11 -0.78
N ALA A 49 -5.45 9.14 0.05
CA ALA A 49 -4.28 9.30 0.90
C ALA A 49 -4.44 8.48 2.20
N TYR A 50 -3.46 7.62 2.50
CA TYR A 50 -3.49 6.74 3.67
C TYR A 50 -2.78 7.39 4.86
N VAL A 51 -3.51 8.23 5.58
CA VAL A 51 -2.98 9.00 6.72
C VAL A 51 -3.62 8.63 8.06
N THR A 52 -4.82 8.04 8.06
CA THR A 52 -5.48 7.62 9.30
C THR A 52 -4.97 6.26 9.74
N VAL A 53 -4.89 6.05 11.06
CA VAL A 53 -4.41 4.79 11.65
C VAL A 53 -5.17 3.57 11.10
N ASP A 54 -6.49 3.68 10.98
CA ASP A 54 -7.33 2.58 10.50
C ASP A 54 -7.02 2.21 9.04
N LYS A 55 -6.91 3.21 8.14
CA LYS A 55 -6.56 2.98 6.74
C LYS A 55 -5.16 2.37 6.61
N VAL A 56 -4.18 2.93 7.33
CA VAL A 56 -2.80 2.45 7.32
C VAL A 56 -2.74 1.01 7.82
N LYS A 57 -3.38 0.71 8.94
CA LYS A 57 -3.44 -0.64 9.49
C LYS A 57 -4.11 -1.64 8.54
N LEU A 58 -5.18 -1.23 7.86
CA LEU A 58 -5.86 -2.07 6.87
C LEU A 58 -4.94 -2.43 5.69
N ALA A 59 -4.11 -1.48 5.23
CA ALA A 59 -3.24 -1.68 4.08
C ALA A 59 -1.88 -2.29 4.44
N PHE A 60 -1.27 -1.89 5.56
CA PHE A 60 0.11 -2.18 5.91
C PHE A 60 0.27 -2.96 7.23
N GLY A 61 -0.84 -3.38 7.84
CA GLY A 61 -0.80 -4.16 9.08
C GLY A 61 -0.19 -3.37 10.24
N LYS A 62 0.99 -3.79 10.70
CA LYS A 62 1.71 -3.14 11.80
C LYS A 62 2.68 -2.05 11.35
N LEU A 63 2.89 -1.92 10.05
CA LEU A 63 3.78 -0.91 9.50
C LEU A 63 3.02 0.42 9.40
N GLU A 64 3.62 1.49 9.89
CA GLU A 64 3.10 2.86 9.84
C GLU A 64 4.04 3.76 9.02
N PRO A 65 3.96 3.78 7.69
CA PRO A 65 4.87 4.54 6.83
C PRO A 65 4.92 6.04 7.17
N ASN A 66 3.78 6.60 7.60
CA ASN A 66 3.67 8.02 7.94
C ASN A 66 4.60 8.44 9.10
N GLN A 67 4.90 7.54 10.05
CA GLN A 67 5.86 7.81 11.14
C GLN A 67 7.29 8.01 10.63
N PHE A 68 7.58 7.55 9.42
CA PHE A 68 8.88 7.67 8.76
C PHE A 68 8.89 8.76 7.69
N GLY A 69 7.86 9.63 7.66
CA GLY A 69 7.74 10.71 6.69
C GLY A 69 7.38 10.23 5.28
N ILE A 70 6.77 9.05 5.18
CA ILE A 70 6.30 8.48 3.92
C ILE A 70 4.78 8.57 3.84
N LEU A 71 4.26 9.24 2.83
CA LEU A 71 2.84 9.31 2.50
C LEU A 71 2.50 8.22 1.47
N PRO A 72 1.77 7.16 1.84
CA PRO A 72 1.21 6.22 0.88
C PRO A 72 -0.06 6.81 0.25
N VAL A 73 -0.13 6.85 -1.07
CA VAL A 73 -1.32 7.22 -1.83
C VAL A 73 -1.77 6.02 -2.65
N LEU A 74 -2.96 5.53 -2.36
CA LEU A 74 -3.61 4.49 -3.16
C LEU A 74 -4.07 5.10 -4.47
N VAL A 75 -3.77 4.42 -5.57
CA VAL A 75 -4.27 4.74 -6.91
C VAL A 75 -5.00 3.53 -7.45
N VAL A 76 -6.20 3.74 -7.94
CA VAL A 76 -7.02 2.71 -8.59
C VAL A 76 -7.36 3.19 -9.99
N ILE A 77 -7.01 2.40 -11.00
CA ILE A 77 -7.22 2.73 -12.42
C ILE A 77 -8.21 1.72 -12.98
N GLN A 78 -9.33 2.21 -13.50
CA GLN A 78 -10.34 1.42 -14.21
C GLN A 78 -10.28 1.76 -15.70
N ASN A 79 -10.18 0.75 -16.57
CA ASN A 79 -10.13 0.94 -18.00
C ASN A 79 -11.42 0.46 -18.69
N ASP A 80 -12.31 1.39 -19.01
CA ASP A 80 -13.54 1.12 -19.73
C ASP A 80 -13.46 1.58 -21.22
N SER A 81 -12.24 1.89 -21.72
CA SER A 81 -12.03 2.47 -23.06
C SER A 81 -12.17 1.49 -24.23
N GLY A 82 -12.37 0.20 -23.95
CA GLY A 82 -12.36 -0.84 -25.00
C GLY A 82 -10.98 -1.11 -25.62
N LYS A 83 -9.92 -0.43 -25.21
CA LYS A 83 -8.55 -0.58 -25.68
C LYS A 83 -7.61 -0.92 -24.50
N ALA A 84 -6.55 -1.66 -24.78
CA ALA A 84 -5.51 -1.89 -23.75
C ALA A 84 -4.70 -0.62 -23.51
N ILE A 85 -4.41 -0.33 -22.24
CA ILE A 85 -3.65 0.85 -21.79
C ILE A 85 -2.31 0.40 -21.21
N ARG A 86 -1.25 1.06 -21.63
CA ARG A 86 0.10 0.87 -21.09
C ARG A 86 0.29 1.78 -19.89
N LEU A 87 0.83 1.20 -18.81
CA LEU A 87 1.15 1.85 -17.55
C LEU A 87 2.66 1.82 -17.23
N ASP A 88 3.47 1.25 -18.13
CA ASP A 88 4.93 1.11 -17.95
C ASP A 88 5.69 2.44 -17.84
N ARG A 89 5.04 3.55 -18.23
CA ARG A 89 5.56 4.91 -18.10
C ARG A 89 4.77 5.78 -17.15
N LEU A 90 3.86 5.18 -16.39
CA LEU A 90 3.06 5.90 -15.43
C LEU A 90 3.96 6.59 -14.40
N LYS A 91 3.77 7.91 -14.27
CA LYS A 91 4.44 8.75 -13.29
C LYS A 91 3.40 9.33 -12.34
N ALA A 92 3.76 9.39 -11.08
CA ALA A 92 2.98 10.01 -10.05
C ALA A 92 3.81 11.10 -9.36
N GLU A 93 3.26 12.29 -9.25
CA GLU A 93 3.87 13.42 -8.58
C GLU A 93 2.87 13.98 -7.55
N TYR A 94 3.34 14.20 -6.34
CA TYR A 94 2.61 14.94 -5.32
C TYR A 94 2.85 16.44 -5.54
N LEU A 95 1.78 17.21 -5.60
CA LEU A 95 1.80 18.67 -5.74
C LEU A 95 1.31 19.26 -4.41
N GLY A 96 2.21 19.90 -3.69
CA GLY A 96 1.89 20.64 -2.48
C GLY A 96 1.23 22.01 -2.78
N PRO A 97 0.62 22.66 -1.78
CA PRO A 97 -0.05 23.94 -1.93
C PRO A 97 0.91 25.07 -2.37
N ASN A 98 2.20 24.94 -2.09
CA ASN A 98 3.23 25.90 -2.48
C ASN A 98 3.85 25.58 -3.85
N HIS A 99 3.21 24.75 -4.68
CA HIS A 99 3.72 24.25 -5.96
C HIS A 99 4.96 23.35 -5.84
N ASP A 100 5.23 22.83 -4.64
CA ASP A 100 6.25 21.81 -4.44
C ASP A 100 5.86 20.55 -5.22
N ARG A 101 6.79 20.03 -6.03
CA ARG A 101 6.64 18.77 -6.74
C ARG A 101 7.52 17.72 -6.13
N ILE A 102 6.92 16.61 -5.74
CA ILE A 102 7.62 15.46 -5.18
C ILE A 102 7.28 14.24 -6.02
N GLU A 103 8.27 13.69 -6.71
CA GLU A 103 8.09 12.44 -7.45
C GLU A 103 7.88 11.27 -6.49
N ALA A 104 7.08 10.30 -6.93
CA ALA A 104 6.90 9.06 -6.18
C ALA A 104 8.23 8.30 -6.06
N THR A 105 8.57 7.90 -4.84
CA THR A 105 9.72 7.03 -4.59
C THR A 105 9.37 5.60 -5.01
N PRO A 106 10.18 4.93 -5.84
CA PRO A 106 9.98 3.52 -6.16
C PRO A 106 9.88 2.67 -4.89
N ALA A 107 8.92 1.75 -4.83
CA ALA A 107 8.66 0.97 -3.62
C ALA A 107 9.91 0.26 -3.08
N LYS A 108 10.75 -0.29 -3.98
CA LYS A 108 12.03 -0.94 -3.63
C LYS A 108 13.03 0.00 -2.96
N ASP A 109 12.91 1.31 -3.18
CA ASP A 109 13.84 2.32 -2.68
C ASP A 109 13.36 2.95 -1.37
N VAL A 110 12.09 2.76 -0.99
CA VAL A 110 11.50 3.27 0.27
C VAL A 110 12.30 2.83 1.49
N ARG A 111 12.81 1.59 1.51
CA ARG A 111 13.65 1.06 2.58
C ARG A 111 14.90 1.89 2.87
N TYR A 112 15.42 2.61 1.88
CA TYR A 112 16.64 3.42 2.02
C TYR A 112 16.37 4.82 2.58
N LEU A 113 15.12 5.24 2.67
CA LEU A 113 14.74 6.55 3.21
C LEU A 113 14.94 6.64 4.73
N ASN A 114 14.90 5.49 5.42
CA ASN A 114 15.22 5.38 6.83
C ASN A 114 16.25 4.25 7.06
N PRO A 115 17.50 4.46 6.63
CA PRO A 115 18.52 3.43 6.74
C PRO A 115 18.74 3.07 8.22
N PRO A 116 18.97 1.78 8.54
CA PRO A 116 19.27 1.35 9.89
C PRO A 116 20.52 2.08 10.39
N ARG A 117 20.46 2.61 11.60
CA ARG A 117 21.64 3.21 12.24
C ARG A 117 22.74 2.16 12.33
N ARG A 118 23.97 2.55 11.94
CA ARG A 118 25.12 1.64 12.04
C ARG A 118 25.20 1.10 13.47
N PRO A 119 25.48 -0.22 13.65
CA PRO A 119 25.66 -0.79 14.97
C PRO A 119 26.77 0.00 15.70
N GLY A 120 26.42 0.57 16.85
CA GLY A 120 27.43 1.19 17.73
C GLY A 120 28.26 0.07 18.38
N ALA A 121 29.57 0.21 18.40
CA ALA A 121 30.42 -0.58 19.26
C ALA A 121 30.51 0.11 20.62
N ILE A 122 30.19 -0.61 21.69
CA ILE A 122 30.42 -0.14 23.06
C ILE A 122 31.64 -0.85 23.58
N ASP A 123 32.70 -0.12 23.91
CA ASP A 123 33.84 -0.66 24.62
C ASP A 123 33.41 -0.99 26.06
N GLY A 124 33.30 -2.28 26.35
CA GLY A 124 33.00 -2.76 27.68
C GLY A 124 34.25 -2.86 28.54
N PRO A 125 34.13 -2.85 29.90
CA PRO A 125 35.27 -3.09 30.79
C PRO A 125 35.91 -4.44 30.45
N GLY A 126 37.22 -4.45 30.17
CA GLY A 126 37.99 -5.65 29.83
C GLY A 126 38.17 -5.92 28.33
N GLY A 127 38.00 -4.91 27.46
CA GLY A 127 38.30 -5.02 26.01
C GLY A 127 37.33 -5.90 25.22
N LYS A 128 36.18 -6.27 25.79
CA LYS A 128 35.15 -7.01 25.07
C LYS A 128 34.26 -6.05 24.30
N VAL A 129 34.41 -5.99 22.98
CA VAL A 129 33.55 -5.22 22.10
C VAL A 129 32.17 -5.91 22.01
N LYS A 130 31.14 -5.28 22.58
CA LYS A 130 29.76 -5.74 22.44
C LYS A 130 29.17 -5.08 21.18
N VAL A 131 29.07 -5.84 20.11
CA VAL A 131 28.39 -5.40 18.88
C VAL A 131 26.88 -5.41 19.15
N LEU A 132 26.26 -4.24 19.19
CA LEU A 132 24.80 -4.12 19.27
C LEU A 132 24.21 -4.59 17.94
N LYS A 133 23.27 -5.53 17.99
CA LYS A 133 22.53 -5.97 16.80
C LYS A 133 21.82 -4.74 16.20
N SER A 134 22.00 -4.53 14.90
CA SER A 134 21.22 -3.52 14.16
C SER A 134 19.73 -3.84 14.31
N LYS A 135 18.92 -2.83 14.65
CA LYS A 135 17.46 -2.99 14.60
C LYS A 135 17.06 -3.19 13.14
N LYS A 136 16.13 -4.13 12.89
CA LYS A 136 15.53 -4.32 11.57
C LYS A 136 14.95 -2.98 11.10
N ASN A 137 15.16 -2.64 9.82
CA ASN A 137 14.56 -1.44 9.24
C ASN A 137 13.04 -1.67 9.12
N PRO A 138 12.20 -0.84 9.76
CA PRO A 138 10.75 -1.01 9.68
C PRO A 138 10.19 -0.87 8.26
N LEU A 139 10.86 -0.10 7.40
CA LEU A 139 10.46 0.10 6.00
C LEU A 139 10.92 -1.04 5.07
N ASP A 140 11.67 -2.01 5.59
CA ASP A 140 12.07 -3.22 4.85
C ASP A 140 11.06 -4.35 5.09
N GLU A 141 9.78 -4.04 4.94
CA GLU A 141 8.67 -4.98 5.05
C GLU A 141 8.05 -5.22 3.66
N TRP A 142 7.62 -6.45 3.43
CA TRP A 142 7.07 -6.88 2.14
C TRP A 142 5.82 -6.07 1.73
N GLU A 143 5.09 -5.51 2.69
CA GLU A 143 3.88 -4.72 2.45
C GLU A 143 4.16 -3.49 1.58
N ILE A 144 5.32 -2.86 1.70
CA ILE A 144 5.68 -1.72 0.87
C ILE A 144 5.77 -2.14 -0.60
N GLU A 145 6.58 -3.16 -0.90
CA GLU A 145 6.76 -3.62 -2.28
C GLU A 145 5.54 -4.37 -2.81
N GLY A 146 4.95 -5.24 -1.98
CA GLY A 146 3.82 -6.07 -2.38
C GLY A 146 2.51 -5.31 -2.60
N ARG A 147 2.40 -4.08 -2.10
CA ARG A 147 1.23 -3.22 -2.29
C ARG A 147 1.43 -2.10 -3.30
N ALA A 148 2.61 -1.96 -3.86
CA ALA A 148 2.88 -0.97 -4.89
C ALA A 148 2.09 -1.25 -6.17
N LEU A 149 1.78 -0.20 -6.94
CA LEU A 149 1.20 -0.35 -8.27
C LEU A 149 2.27 -0.89 -9.23
N THR A 150 2.13 -2.15 -9.64
CA THR A 150 3.11 -2.87 -10.48
C THR A 150 2.58 -3.24 -11.86
N ALA A 151 1.31 -2.92 -12.15
CA ALA A 151 0.71 -3.21 -13.44
C ALA A 151 1.41 -2.41 -14.55
N LEU A 152 1.88 -3.10 -15.59
CA LEU A 152 2.52 -2.48 -16.76
C LEU A 152 1.55 -2.28 -17.92
N MET A 153 0.44 -3.02 -17.92
CA MET A 153 -0.60 -2.96 -18.93
C MET A 153 -1.95 -3.24 -18.28
N LEU A 154 -2.98 -2.55 -18.74
CA LEU A 154 -4.35 -2.70 -18.28
C LEU A 154 -5.27 -3.01 -19.46
N PRO A 155 -5.73 -4.26 -19.60
CA PRO A 155 -6.69 -4.66 -20.64
C PRO A 155 -8.04 -3.93 -20.51
N PRO A 156 -8.86 -3.92 -21.58
CA PRO A 156 -10.21 -3.39 -21.54
C PRO A 156 -11.07 -4.06 -20.46
N GLY A 157 -11.88 -3.29 -19.75
CA GLY A 157 -12.78 -3.77 -18.70
C GLY A 157 -12.09 -4.21 -17.40
N GLN A 158 -10.77 -4.03 -17.31
CA GLN A 158 -10.03 -4.40 -16.10
C GLN A 158 -9.64 -3.18 -15.25
N SER A 159 -9.31 -3.45 -13.98
CA SER A 159 -8.77 -2.46 -13.06
C SER A 159 -7.43 -2.91 -12.49
N ALA A 160 -6.58 -1.92 -12.18
CA ALA A 160 -5.35 -2.11 -11.43
C ALA A 160 -5.34 -1.16 -10.24
N SER A 161 -4.76 -1.59 -9.13
CA SER A 161 -4.64 -0.76 -7.94
C SER A 161 -3.30 -1.01 -7.25
N GLY A 162 -2.82 0.01 -6.55
CA GLY A 162 -1.62 -0.08 -5.75
C GLY A 162 -1.21 1.27 -5.21
N PHE A 163 -0.17 1.27 -4.38
CA PHE A 163 0.31 2.48 -3.73
C PHE A 163 1.48 3.11 -4.47
N PHE A 164 1.48 4.44 -4.46
CA PHE A 164 2.64 5.28 -4.67
C PHE A 164 3.10 5.85 -3.33
N TYR A 165 4.40 6.06 -3.16
CA TYR A 165 5.02 6.49 -1.91
C TYR A 165 5.72 7.82 -2.11
N PHE A 166 5.41 8.81 -1.27
CA PHE A 166 6.00 10.15 -1.35
C PHE A 166 6.72 10.49 -0.05
N GLN A 167 7.88 11.14 -0.15
CA GLN A 167 8.66 11.62 1.00
C GLN A 167 8.07 12.94 1.52
N THR A 168 6.86 12.89 2.03
CA THR A 168 6.16 14.05 2.57
C THR A 168 5.06 13.61 3.52
N GLY A 169 4.48 14.56 4.27
CA GLY A 169 3.17 14.41 4.90
C GLY A 169 2.05 14.96 4.00
N LEU A 170 0.82 14.54 4.23
CA LEU A 170 -0.34 15.13 3.56
C LEU A 170 -0.49 16.59 4.00
N GLN A 171 -0.59 17.50 3.03
CA GLN A 171 -0.87 18.92 3.23
C GLN A 171 -2.27 19.24 2.72
N HIS A 172 -2.93 20.21 3.34
CA HIS A 172 -4.22 20.71 2.87
C HIS A 172 -4.10 21.27 1.44
N ALA A 173 -5.11 21.01 0.60
CA ALA A 173 -5.13 21.38 -0.81
C ALA A 173 -4.00 20.76 -1.66
N ALA A 174 -3.42 19.64 -1.20
CA ALA A 174 -2.48 18.88 -2.02
C ALA A 174 -3.22 18.08 -3.09
N THR A 175 -2.56 17.88 -4.23
CA THR A 175 -3.07 17.07 -5.34
C THR A 175 -2.05 16.00 -5.73
N ILE A 176 -2.52 14.95 -6.39
CA ILE A 176 -1.65 14.01 -7.10
C ILE A 176 -1.80 14.23 -8.60
N TYR A 177 -0.68 14.34 -9.29
CA TYR A 177 -0.59 14.44 -10.74
C TYR A 177 -0.12 13.12 -11.31
N LEU A 178 -0.92 12.54 -12.22
CA LEU A 178 -0.63 11.27 -12.87
C LEU A 178 -0.53 11.48 -14.37
N SER A 179 0.57 11.02 -14.98
CA SER A 179 0.84 11.14 -16.41
C SER A 179 1.51 9.88 -16.95
N GLY A 180 1.69 9.80 -18.26
CA GLY A 180 2.38 8.67 -18.89
C GLY A 180 1.51 7.44 -19.09
N LEU A 181 0.19 7.60 -19.26
CA LEU A 181 -0.71 6.56 -19.71
C LEU A 181 -0.81 6.60 -21.23
N TYR A 182 -0.72 5.45 -21.90
CA TYR A 182 -0.73 5.37 -23.36
C TYR A 182 -1.68 4.29 -23.87
N GLU A 183 -2.40 4.53 -24.97
CA GLU A 183 -3.08 3.47 -25.71
C GLU A 183 -2.03 2.48 -26.26
N ALA A 184 -2.18 1.19 -25.95
CA ALA A 184 -1.18 0.19 -26.35
C ALA A 184 -1.08 0.00 -27.86
N GLY A 185 -2.21 0.09 -28.59
CA GLY A 185 -2.26 -0.12 -30.04
C GLY A 185 -1.73 1.06 -30.87
N THR A 186 -1.91 2.29 -30.41
CA THR A 186 -1.55 3.51 -31.17
C THR A 186 -0.33 4.24 -30.61
N GLY A 187 0.02 3.98 -29.35
CA GLY A 187 1.02 4.75 -28.63
C GLY A 187 0.59 6.19 -28.31
N LYS A 188 -0.71 6.52 -28.51
CA LYS A 188 -1.24 7.84 -28.18
C LYS A 188 -1.25 8.00 -26.66
N GLU A 189 -0.70 9.11 -26.20
CA GLU A 189 -0.75 9.48 -24.80
C GLU A 189 -2.18 9.91 -24.39
N ILE A 190 -2.60 9.44 -23.23
CA ILE A 190 -3.83 9.85 -22.58
C ILE A 190 -3.48 11.03 -21.71
N PHE A 191 -4.33 12.05 -21.69
CA PHE A 191 -4.11 13.24 -20.90
C PHE A 191 -3.82 12.89 -19.44
N TYR A 192 -3.12 13.78 -18.75
CA TYR A 192 -2.85 13.68 -17.33
C TYR A 192 -4.15 13.72 -16.49
N PHE A 193 -4.02 13.24 -15.28
CA PHE A 193 -5.05 13.34 -14.25
C PHE A 193 -4.47 14.14 -13.09
N GLU A 194 -5.28 15.05 -12.56
CA GLU A 194 -4.94 15.83 -11.38
C GLU A 194 -6.08 15.70 -10.38
N LEU A 195 -5.80 15.06 -9.24
CA LEU A 195 -6.80 14.67 -8.26
C LEU A 195 -6.43 15.23 -6.89
N PRO A 196 -7.35 15.92 -6.19
CA PRO A 196 -7.12 16.35 -4.82
C PRO A 196 -6.92 15.15 -3.88
N LEU A 197 -6.16 15.36 -2.81
CA LEU A 197 -5.87 14.31 -1.81
C LEU A 197 -6.57 14.56 -0.47
N ASP A 198 -7.34 15.63 -0.31
CA ASP A 198 -8.10 16.05 0.88
C ASP A 198 -9.62 15.93 0.73
#